data_d47f71c1e771cb868160a2cd523c3b16
#
_entry.id   d47f71c1e771cb868160a2cd523c3b16
#
_cell.length_a   1.000
_cell.length_b   1.000
_cell.length_c   1.000
_cell.angle_alpha   90.00
_cell.angle_beta   90.00
_cell.angle_gamma   90.00
#
_symmetry.space_group_name_H-M   'P 1'
#
loop_
_entity.id
_entity.type
_entity.pdbx_description
1 polymer ?
#
loop_
_entity_poly.entity_id
_entity_poly.type
_entity_poly.pdbx_seq_one_letter_code
_entity_poly.pdbx_strand_id
1 'polypeptide(L)'
;VKPEVKNIIHVIETFKKKHENEELNIVCGYEAGCLGYSLYHELKEKGIECVILAPTTMKTEKGGRKLKNDYRDAKMIAECLAYGGYSAVHVPTELDNSVKEFIRMRDDIKENLKSIKQQIIAFLTRNGKQFEGKSYWTRKHIDWINTVSFSEPLLQDTLKEYMIEYNHLCDRVETLDKQIEEISLKEEYVEKVQQLQCLIGIKTHTALSLIVETSDFNRFKKGNMYSAYLGLIPGDDSSGGHENKLGITKAGNSHLRRLLVEAAQGYTRGRVGFKSKDLKSRQEKCSSEVVAYADRANERLRRKYYRMTLRGKRYNVAKTAIARELACFVWGIMTDHIDLCS
;
A
#
# COMPACT_ATOMS: atom_id res chain seq x y z
N VAL A 1 21.95 -22.26 6.06
CA VAL A 1 23.07 -21.28 6.04
C VAL A 1 22.52 -19.98 6.59
N LYS A 2 23.27 -19.27 7.45
CA LYS A 2 22.88 -17.92 7.86
C LYS A 2 22.80 -17.04 6.61
N PRO A 3 21.83 -16.09 6.52
CA PRO A 3 21.63 -15.26 5.33
C PRO A 3 22.67 -14.14 5.22
N GLU A 4 23.93 -14.54 5.26
CA GLU A 4 25.11 -13.68 5.07
C GLU A 4 25.76 -14.05 3.74
N VAL A 5 26.04 -13.08 2.90
CA VAL A 5 26.62 -13.29 1.56
C VAL A 5 27.90 -14.13 1.59
N LYS A 6 28.77 -13.93 2.58
CA LYS A 6 30.00 -14.72 2.75
C LYS A 6 29.71 -16.22 2.86
N ASN A 7 28.71 -16.60 3.63
CA ASN A 7 28.35 -18.01 3.82
C ASN A 7 27.76 -18.61 2.53
N ILE A 8 26.97 -17.83 1.81
CA ILE A 8 26.37 -18.24 0.53
C ILE A 8 27.45 -18.43 -0.53
N ILE A 9 28.39 -17.48 -0.64
CA ILE A 9 29.56 -17.61 -1.56
C ILE A 9 30.36 -18.84 -1.24
N HIS A 10 30.68 -19.11 0.03
CA HIS A 10 31.43 -20.29 0.43
C HIS A 10 30.75 -21.60 0.02
N VAL A 11 29.43 -21.69 0.16
CA VAL A 11 28.65 -22.85 -0.29
C VAL A 11 28.70 -22.98 -1.81
N ILE A 12 28.55 -21.88 -2.55
CA ILE A 12 28.63 -21.88 -4.02
C ILE A 12 30.02 -22.35 -4.50
N GLU A 13 31.08 -21.80 -3.93
CA GLU A 13 32.45 -22.16 -4.28
C GLU A 13 32.76 -23.64 -3.96
N THR A 14 32.31 -24.12 -2.81
CA THR A 14 32.45 -25.52 -2.42
C THR A 14 31.71 -26.44 -3.39
N PHE A 15 30.52 -26.02 -3.84
CA PHE A 15 29.75 -26.80 -4.82
C PHE A 15 30.43 -26.79 -6.20
N LYS A 16 30.90 -25.65 -6.68
CA LYS A 16 31.65 -25.52 -7.94
C LYS A 16 32.89 -26.41 -7.96
N LYS A 17 33.65 -26.44 -6.86
CA LYS A 17 34.84 -27.34 -6.76
C LYS A 17 34.50 -28.82 -6.86
N LYS A 18 33.33 -29.23 -6.41
CA LYS A 18 32.91 -30.66 -6.53
C LYS A 18 32.45 -31.04 -7.93
N HIS A 19 32.09 -30.04 -8.75
CA HIS A 19 31.53 -30.22 -10.09
C HIS A 19 32.35 -29.45 -11.14
N GLU A 20 33.68 -29.45 -11.02
CA GLU A 20 34.62 -28.67 -11.87
C GLU A 20 34.49 -28.94 -13.38
N ASN A 21 33.96 -30.10 -13.76
CA ASN A 21 33.82 -30.53 -15.17
C ASN A 21 32.38 -30.29 -15.71
N GLU A 22 31.51 -29.62 -14.95
CA GLU A 22 30.13 -29.37 -15.34
C GLU A 22 29.89 -27.87 -15.58
N GLU A 23 29.12 -27.54 -16.60
CA GLU A 23 28.63 -26.16 -16.79
C GLU A 23 27.48 -25.90 -15.81
N LEU A 24 27.75 -25.12 -14.79
CA LEU A 24 26.81 -24.86 -13.70
C LEU A 24 26.15 -23.50 -13.84
N ASN A 25 24.83 -23.49 -13.94
CA ASN A 25 24.03 -22.30 -13.76
C ASN A 25 23.45 -22.27 -12.33
N ILE A 26 23.98 -21.38 -11.48
CA ILE A 26 23.61 -21.30 -10.05
C ILE A 26 22.72 -20.07 -9.83
N VAL A 27 21.50 -20.33 -9.39
CA VAL A 27 20.54 -19.30 -9.02
C VAL A 27 20.25 -19.39 -7.51
N CYS A 28 20.38 -18.28 -6.81
CA CYS A 28 19.98 -18.16 -5.42
C CYS A 28 18.54 -17.63 -5.34
N GLY A 29 17.82 -17.99 -4.27
CA GLY A 29 16.51 -17.42 -4.03
C GLY A 29 16.10 -17.47 -2.57
N TYR A 30 15.24 -16.53 -2.19
CA TYR A 30 14.62 -16.50 -0.87
C TYR A 30 13.20 -15.97 -0.93
N GLU A 31 12.42 -16.29 0.09
CA GLU A 31 11.05 -15.83 0.21
C GLU A 31 11.01 -14.34 0.59
N ALA A 32 10.10 -13.58 -0.03
CA ALA A 32 9.85 -12.20 0.34
C ALA A 32 9.38 -12.10 1.81
N GLY A 33 10.15 -11.40 2.62
CA GLY A 33 9.91 -11.28 4.05
C GLY A 33 10.76 -10.20 4.70
N CYS A 34 11.16 -10.42 5.94
CA CYS A 34 11.89 -9.46 6.76
C CYS A 34 13.31 -9.12 6.27
N LEU A 35 13.92 -9.93 5.39
CA LEU A 35 15.24 -9.66 4.83
C LEU A 35 15.28 -8.50 3.83
N GLY A 36 14.13 -8.03 3.37
CA GLY A 36 14.07 -6.94 2.40
C GLY A 36 14.85 -7.25 1.12
N TYR A 37 15.58 -6.26 0.61
CA TYR A 37 16.32 -6.35 -0.66
C TYR A 37 17.85 -6.34 -0.51
N SER A 38 18.40 -6.14 0.69
CA SER A 38 19.85 -6.00 0.91
C SER A 38 20.60 -7.23 0.43
N LEU A 39 20.16 -8.42 0.83
CA LEU A 39 20.79 -9.68 0.40
C LEU A 39 20.75 -9.86 -1.14
N TYR A 40 19.67 -9.46 -1.78
CA TYR A 40 19.54 -9.48 -3.24
C TYR A 40 20.59 -8.58 -3.89
N HIS A 41 20.73 -7.33 -3.44
CA HIS A 41 21.69 -6.38 -4.00
C HIS A 41 23.13 -6.86 -3.80
N GLU A 42 23.50 -7.30 -2.59
CA GLU A 42 24.81 -7.80 -2.28
C GLU A 42 25.21 -9.04 -3.14
N LEU A 43 24.28 -9.98 -3.37
CA LEU A 43 24.52 -11.13 -4.23
C LEU A 43 24.69 -10.72 -5.70
N LYS A 44 23.86 -9.77 -6.18
CA LYS A 44 23.97 -9.23 -7.55
C LYS A 44 25.29 -8.50 -7.78
N GLU A 45 25.78 -7.71 -6.83
CA GLU A 45 27.10 -7.07 -6.87
C GLU A 45 28.25 -8.10 -7.00
N LYS A 46 28.09 -9.29 -6.45
CA LYS A 46 29.04 -10.41 -6.58
C LYS A 46 28.83 -11.26 -7.85
N GLY A 47 27.94 -10.83 -8.75
CA GLY A 47 27.64 -11.55 -9.98
C GLY A 47 26.85 -12.86 -9.77
N ILE A 48 26.20 -13.02 -8.62
CA ILE A 48 25.36 -14.18 -8.30
C ILE A 48 23.92 -13.86 -8.66
N GLU A 49 23.32 -14.69 -9.51
CA GLU A 49 21.90 -14.56 -9.83
C GLU A 49 21.05 -14.84 -8.59
N CYS A 50 20.15 -13.88 -8.27
CA CYS A 50 19.30 -13.98 -7.10
C CYS A 50 17.85 -13.61 -7.46
N VAL A 51 16.89 -14.35 -6.91
CA VAL A 51 15.46 -14.14 -7.11
C VAL A 51 14.77 -14.08 -5.75
N ILE A 52 13.85 -13.12 -5.58
CA ILE A 52 12.97 -13.05 -4.42
C ILE A 52 11.62 -13.62 -4.83
N LEU A 53 11.16 -14.65 -4.12
CA LEU A 53 9.93 -15.37 -4.45
C LEU A 53 8.74 -14.81 -3.66
N ALA A 54 7.60 -14.61 -4.33
CA ALA A 54 6.37 -14.21 -3.67
C ALA A 54 5.70 -15.41 -2.98
N PRO A 55 5.52 -15.40 -1.65
CA PRO A 55 4.99 -16.55 -0.88
C PRO A 55 3.65 -17.08 -1.40
N THR A 56 2.78 -16.16 -1.82
CA THR A 56 1.42 -16.47 -2.29
C THR A 56 1.38 -17.20 -3.63
N THR A 57 2.49 -17.26 -4.36
CA THR A 57 2.57 -17.86 -5.70
C THR A 57 3.34 -19.18 -5.71
N MET A 58 4.04 -19.50 -4.62
CA MET A 58 4.74 -20.77 -4.49
C MET A 58 3.75 -21.92 -4.31
N LYS A 59 3.98 -23.03 -5.02
CA LYS A 59 3.17 -24.23 -4.88
C LYS A 59 3.45 -24.86 -3.52
N THR A 60 2.45 -24.85 -2.65
CA THR A 60 2.48 -25.59 -1.37
C THR A 60 1.89 -26.99 -1.56
N GLU A 61 2.53 -28.02 -1.00
CA GLU A 61 1.94 -29.37 -0.96
C GLU A 61 0.60 -29.34 -0.22
N LYS A 62 -0.47 -29.74 -0.92
CA LYS A 62 -1.80 -29.91 -0.31
C LYS A 62 -1.82 -31.22 0.47
N GLY A 63 -2.00 -31.16 1.79
CA GLY A 63 -2.41 -32.32 2.58
C GLY A 63 -1.49 -32.85 3.67
N GLY A 64 -0.34 -32.21 3.95
CA GLY A 64 0.51 -32.61 5.09
C GLY A 64 0.21 -31.80 6.36
N ARG A 65 0.35 -32.43 7.56
CA ARG A 65 0.47 -31.65 8.81
C ARG A 65 1.52 -30.55 8.61
N LYS A 66 1.16 -29.29 8.88
CA LYS A 66 2.06 -28.13 8.78
C LYS A 66 3.19 -28.23 9.82
N LEU A 67 4.18 -29.04 9.54
CA LEU A 67 5.46 -29.00 10.25
C LEU A 67 6.32 -27.95 9.55
N LYS A 68 6.34 -26.73 10.11
CA LYS A 68 7.21 -25.65 9.63
C LYS A 68 8.66 -26.04 10.00
N ASN A 69 9.49 -26.19 8.99
CA ASN A 69 10.91 -26.51 9.14
C ASN A 69 11.69 -25.80 8.03
N ASP A 70 12.70 -25.04 8.39
CA ASP A 70 13.53 -24.25 7.48
C ASP A 70 14.15 -25.08 6.34
N TYR A 71 14.48 -26.37 6.58
CA TYR A 71 14.98 -27.25 5.56
C TYR A 71 13.92 -27.56 4.46
N ARG A 72 12.68 -27.78 4.87
CA ARG A 72 11.56 -28.02 3.92
C ARG A 72 11.23 -26.76 3.13
N ASP A 73 11.25 -25.61 3.80
CA ASP A 73 11.01 -24.31 3.17
C ASP A 73 12.11 -24.02 2.15
N ALA A 74 13.39 -24.26 2.49
CA ALA A 74 14.52 -24.11 1.57
C ALA A 74 14.42 -25.08 0.37
N LYS A 75 14.04 -26.34 0.61
CA LYS A 75 13.83 -27.34 -0.45
C LYS A 75 12.70 -26.91 -1.40
N MET A 76 11.59 -26.44 -0.86
CA MET A 76 10.47 -25.94 -1.65
C MET A 76 10.86 -24.73 -2.51
N ILE A 77 11.66 -23.80 -1.96
CA ILE A 77 12.20 -22.66 -2.71
C ILE A 77 13.08 -23.15 -3.85
N ALA A 78 13.98 -24.10 -3.59
CA ALA A 78 14.86 -24.67 -4.61
C ALA A 78 14.07 -25.37 -5.73
N GLU A 79 13.03 -26.14 -5.39
CA GLU A 79 12.14 -26.77 -6.36
C GLU A 79 11.35 -25.73 -7.17
N CYS A 80 10.84 -24.67 -6.53
CA CYS A 80 10.19 -23.56 -7.22
C CYS A 80 11.15 -22.89 -8.23
N LEU A 81 12.41 -22.66 -7.87
CA LEU A 81 13.41 -22.09 -8.76
C LEU A 81 13.72 -23.03 -9.93
N ALA A 82 13.90 -24.33 -9.67
CA ALA A 82 14.22 -25.32 -10.69
C ALA A 82 13.09 -25.51 -11.73
N TYR A 83 11.86 -25.50 -11.28
CA TYR A 83 10.69 -25.79 -12.14
C TYR A 83 9.86 -24.57 -12.55
N GLY A 84 10.27 -23.36 -12.17
CA GLY A 84 9.56 -22.13 -12.54
C GLY A 84 8.18 -21.94 -11.85
N GLY A 85 7.94 -22.63 -10.74
CA GLY A 85 6.65 -22.63 -10.02
C GLY A 85 6.45 -21.45 -9.08
N TYR A 86 6.89 -20.26 -9.46
CA TYR A 86 6.83 -19.04 -8.62
C TYR A 86 6.61 -17.78 -9.46
N SER A 87 6.26 -16.69 -8.77
CA SER A 87 6.36 -15.34 -9.33
C SER A 87 7.47 -14.57 -8.61
N ALA A 88 8.39 -14.02 -9.40
CA ALA A 88 9.44 -13.17 -8.85
C ALA A 88 8.85 -11.86 -8.31
N VAL A 89 9.35 -11.44 -7.15
CA VAL A 89 9.07 -10.10 -6.62
C VAL A 89 9.89 -9.09 -7.41
N HIS A 90 9.23 -8.03 -7.86
CA HIS A 90 9.94 -6.90 -8.47
C HIS A 90 10.75 -6.17 -7.40
N VAL A 91 12.04 -6.01 -7.63
CA VAL A 91 12.94 -5.27 -6.75
C VAL A 91 12.95 -3.81 -7.20
N PRO A 92 12.50 -2.87 -6.35
CA PRO A 92 12.49 -1.45 -6.69
C PRO A 92 13.90 -0.89 -6.79
N THR A 93 14.02 0.30 -7.37
CA THR A 93 15.27 1.09 -7.29
C THR A 93 15.60 1.41 -5.83
N GLU A 94 16.85 1.70 -5.53
CA GLU A 94 17.27 2.09 -4.18
C GLU A 94 16.55 3.38 -3.72
N LEU A 95 16.37 4.34 -4.64
CA LEU A 95 15.63 5.57 -4.39
C LEU A 95 14.17 5.28 -4.04
N ASP A 96 13.46 4.50 -4.88
CA ASP A 96 12.05 4.14 -4.61
C ASP A 96 11.90 3.39 -3.29
N ASN A 97 12.86 2.49 -3.00
CA ASN A 97 12.83 1.76 -1.74
C ASN A 97 13.01 2.68 -0.53
N SER A 98 13.94 3.64 -0.59
CA SER A 98 14.16 4.60 0.50
C SER A 98 12.95 5.52 0.72
N VAL A 99 12.33 6.01 -0.36
CA VAL A 99 11.11 6.82 -0.28
C VAL A 99 9.92 5.99 0.25
N LYS A 100 9.81 4.74 -0.17
CA LYS A 100 8.79 3.81 0.36
C LYS A 100 8.93 3.61 1.87
N GLU A 101 10.14 3.34 2.37
CA GLU A 101 10.38 3.18 3.80
C GLU A 101 10.06 4.46 4.58
N PHE A 102 10.39 5.64 4.02
CA PHE A 102 10.07 6.93 4.62
C PHE A 102 8.54 7.15 4.73
N ILE A 103 7.78 6.82 3.66
CA ILE A 103 6.32 6.94 3.66
C ILE A 103 5.70 5.97 4.67
N ARG A 104 6.18 4.74 4.74
CA ARG A 104 5.68 3.74 5.69
C ARG A 104 5.94 4.16 7.13
N MET A 105 7.14 4.65 7.43
CA MET A 105 7.47 5.21 8.75
C MET A 105 6.52 6.35 9.13
N ARG A 106 6.23 7.28 8.20
CA ARG A 106 5.25 8.35 8.43
C ARG A 106 3.85 7.79 8.71
N ASP A 107 3.43 6.74 8.01
CA ASP A 107 2.12 6.11 8.23
C ASP A 107 2.06 5.41 9.59
N ASP A 108 3.15 4.79 10.06
CA ASP A 108 3.25 4.22 11.41
C ASP A 108 3.10 5.31 12.49
N ILE A 109 3.73 6.47 12.31
CA ILE A 109 3.56 7.62 13.22
C ILE A 109 2.11 8.11 13.23
N LYS A 110 1.44 8.10 12.08
CA LYS A 110 0.01 8.46 11.99
C LYS A 110 -0.89 7.45 12.69
N GLU A 111 -0.58 6.16 12.65
CA GLU A 111 -1.31 5.16 13.44
C GLU A 111 -1.05 5.34 14.95
N ASN A 112 0.17 5.72 15.37
CA ASN A 112 0.46 6.09 16.77
C ASN A 112 -0.38 7.30 17.20
N LEU A 113 -0.48 8.34 16.35
CA LEU A 113 -1.36 9.48 16.58
C LEU A 113 -2.83 9.07 16.73
N LYS A 114 -3.29 8.12 15.97
CA LYS A 114 -4.65 7.59 16.09
C LYS A 114 -4.83 6.81 17.40
N SER A 115 -3.83 6.04 17.80
CA SER A 115 -3.83 5.30 19.06
C SER A 115 -3.93 6.23 20.25
N ILE A 116 -3.08 7.27 20.33
CA ILE A 116 -3.11 8.23 21.44
C ILE A 116 -4.45 8.98 21.51
N LYS A 117 -5.03 9.34 20.36
CA LYS A 117 -6.38 9.92 20.29
C LYS A 117 -7.45 9.02 20.90
N GLN A 118 -7.38 7.71 20.65
CA GLN A 118 -8.31 6.74 21.24
C GLN A 118 -8.07 6.60 22.74
N GLN A 119 -6.82 6.57 23.18
CA GLN A 119 -6.45 6.49 24.61
C GLN A 119 -6.96 7.71 25.39
N ILE A 120 -6.81 8.92 24.86
CA ILE A 120 -7.33 10.16 25.48
C ILE A 120 -8.85 10.10 25.64
N ILE A 121 -9.58 9.74 24.58
CA ILE A 121 -11.04 9.61 24.65
C ILE A 121 -11.46 8.57 25.68
N ALA A 122 -10.81 7.40 25.67
CA ALA A 122 -11.10 6.33 26.62
C ALA A 122 -10.78 6.76 28.07
N PHE A 123 -9.68 7.48 28.30
CA PHE A 123 -9.31 8.03 29.61
C PHE A 123 -10.36 9.03 30.11
N LEU A 124 -10.74 10.00 29.28
CA LEU A 124 -11.76 11.00 29.62
C LEU A 124 -13.11 10.33 29.94
N THR A 125 -13.53 9.37 29.13
CA THR A 125 -14.80 8.64 29.31
C THR A 125 -14.83 7.86 30.63
N ARG A 126 -13.74 7.14 30.94
CA ARG A 126 -13.64 6.37 32.21
C ARG A 126 -13.70 7.27 33.45
N ASN A 127 -13.28 8.50 33.32
CA ASN A 127 -13.31 9.50 34.41
C ASN A 127 -14.53 10.44 34.35
N GLY A 128 -15.59 10.03 33.64
CA GLY A 128 -16.88 10.75 33.61
C GLY A 128 -16.84 12.08 32.84
N LYS A 129 -15.80 12.32 32.03
CA LYS A 129 -15.69 13.52 31.20
C LYS A 129 -16.15 13.20 29.78
N GLN A 130 -17.25 13.83 29.35
CA GLN A 130 -17.81 13.63 28.01
C GLN A 130 -17.92 14.95 27.28
N PHE A 131 -17.54 14.94 26.01
CA PHE A 131 -17.71 16.09 25.12
C PHE A 131 -19.10 16.04 24.47
N GLU A 132 -19.88 17.08 24.64
CA GLU A 132 -21.25 17.17 24.11
C GLU A 132 -21.31 17.50 22.60
N GLY A 133 -20.17 17.79 21.97
CA GLY A 133 -20.10 18.12 20.56
C GLY A 133 -20.18 16.91 19.64
N LYS A 134 -20.57 17.16 18.37
CA LYS A 134 -20.75 16.10 17.36
C LYS A 134 -19.45 15.56 16.75
N SER A 135 -18.35 16.33 16.82
CA SER A 135 -17.11 16.01 16.12
C SER A 135 -15.89 16.12 17.03
N TYR A 136 -15.19 15.02 17.19
CA TYR A 136 -13.94 14.94 17.95
C TYR A 136 -12.76 15.47 17.14
N TRP A 137 -11.68 15.88 17.82
CA TRP A 137 -10.40 16.35 17.25
C TRP A 137 -10.52 17.60 16.37
N THR A 138 -11.58 18.36 16.57
CA THR A 138 -11.74 19.73 16.07
C THR A 138 -11.13 20.70 17.08
N ARG A 139 -10.85 21.94 16.65
CA ARG A 139 -10.38 23.00 17.57
C ARG A 139 -11.28 23.09 18.82
N LYS A 140 -12.60 23.11 18.63
CA LYS A 140 -13.57 23.13 19.74
C LYS A 140 -13.41 21.96 20.72
N HIS A 141 -13.10 20.75 20.21
CA HIS A 141 -12.88 19.59 21.07
C HIS A 141 -11.56 19.71 21.84
N ILE A 142 -10.48 20.18 21.20
CA ILE A 142 -9.20 20.41 21.84
C ILE A 142 -9.31 21.50 22.93
N ASP A 143 -9.99 22.61 22.61
CA ASP A 143 -10.23 23.67 23.57
C ASP A 143 -10.98 23.14 24.80
N TRP A 144 -12.01 22.30 24.59
CA TRP A 144 -12.72 21.62 25.67
C TRP A 144 -11.82 20.71 26.50
N ILE A 145 -10.97 19.88 25.88
CA ILE A 145 -10.02 19.03 26.61
C ILE A 145 -9.14 19.88 27.53
N ASN A 146 -8.68 21.03 27.06
CA ASN A 146 -7.84 21.94 27.83
C ASN A 146 -8.58 22.58 29.03
N THR A 147 -9.92 22.60 29.05
CA THR A 147 -10.73 23.07 30.20
C THR A 147 -11.05 21.95 31.18
N VAL A 148 -10.77 20.67 30.84
CA VAL A 148 -11.04 19.56 31.74
C VAL A 148 -10.11 19.59 32.94
N SER A 149 -10.72 19.52 34.13
CA SER A 149 -9.99 19.44 35.40
C SER A 149 -10.42 18.22 36.20
N PHE A 150 -9.48 17.70 36.96
CA PHE A 150 -9.67 16.60 37.89
C PHE A 150 -9.33 17.06 39.31
N SER A 151 -10.07 16.58 40.30
CA SER A 151 -9.76 16.80 41.72
C SER A 151 -8.51 16.04 42.16
N GLU A 152 -8.24 14.89 41.55
CA GLU A 152 -7.10 14.07 41.80
C GLU A 152 -5.89 14.54 40.94
N PRO A 153 -4.78 15.01 41.56
CA PRO A 153 -3.64 15.54 40.79
C PRO A 153 -3.05 14.58 39.76
N LEU A 154 -2.93 13.29 40.10
CA LEU A 154 -2.37 12.28 39.17
C LEU A 154 -3.22 12.09 37.92
N LEU A 155 -4.55 12.26 37.99
CA LEU A 155 -5.41 12.22 36.80
C LEU A 155 -5.16 13.45 35.92
N GLN A 156 -4.95 14.62 36.54
CA GLN A 156 -4.62 15.84 35.81
C GLN A 156 -3.27 15.71 35.09
N ASP A 157 -2.27 15.17 35.76
CA ASP A 157 -0.95 14.95 35.18
C ASP A 157 -1.00 13.89 34.07
N THR A 158 -1.78 12.83 34.27
CA THR A 158 -2.02 11.82 33.20
C THR A 158 -2.61 12.46 31.95
N LEU A 159 -3.59 13.37 32.09
CA LEU A 159 -4.14 14.06 30.91
C LEU A 159 -3.09 14.95 30.23
N LYS A 160 -2.26 15.66 31.02
CA LYS A 160 -1.19 16.49 30.46
C LYS A 160 -0.21 15.68 29.66
N GLU A 161 0.27 14.54 30.19
CA GLU A 161 1.21 13.66 29.48
C GLU A 161 0.62 13.13 28.16
N TYR A 162 -0.64 12.69 28.18
CA TYR A 162 -1.34 12.31 26.95
C TYR A 162 -1.42 13.44 25.93
N MET A 163 -1.66 14.68 26.36
CA MET A 163 -1.75 15.83 25.45
C MET A 163 -0.37 16.27 24.93
N ILE A 164 0.69 16.12 25.72
CA ILE A 164 2.08 16.33 25.27
C ILE A 164 2.40 15.38 24.12
N GLU A 165 2.14 14.09 24.30
CA GLU A 165 2.38 13.07 23.26
C GLU A 165 1.50 13.31 22.02
N TYR A 166 0.22 13.67 22.21
CA TYR A 166 -0.67 14.02 21.11
C TYR A 166 -0.11 15.18 20.26
N ASN A 167 0.33 16.26 20.91
CA ASN A 167 0.88 17.42 20.22
C ASN A 167 2.17 17.07 19.48
N HIS A 168 3.09 16.35 20.15
CA HIS A 168 4.32 15.87 19.54
C HIS A 168 4.08 15.05 18.27
N LEU A 169 3.15 14.10 18.31
CA LEU A 169 2.80 13.29 17.15
C LEU A 169 2.13 14.13 16.04
N CYS A 170 1.32 15.14 16.39
CA CYS A 170 0.74 16.06 15.40
C CYS A 170 1.83 16.83 14.65
N ASP A 171 2.79 17.43 15.36
CA ASP A 171 3.89 18.20 14.78
C ASP A 171 4.80 17.33 13.92
N ARG A 172 5.05 16.11 14.37
CA ARG A 172 5.83 15.13 13.58
C ARG A 172 5.12 14.76 12.27
N VAL A 173 3.83 14.43 12.31
CA VAL A 173 3.06 14.11 11.09
C VAL A 173 3.07 15.28 10.13
N GLU A 174 2.89 16.53 10.60
CA GLU A 174 2.92 17.72 9.76
C GLU A 174 4.29 17.91 9.10
N THR A 175 5.37 17.74 9.87
CA THR A 175 6.74 17.84 9.35
C THR A 175 7.03 16.80 8.28
N LEU A 176 6.63 15.55 8.52
CA LEU A 176 6.82 14.45 7.57
C LEU A 176 5.95 14.63 6.30
N ASP A 177 4.75 15.17 6.44
CA ASP A 177 3.91 15.49 5.29
C ASP A 177 4.55 16.56 4.39
N LYS A 178 5.19 17.61 4.96
CA LYS A 178 5.96 18.61 4.21
C LYS A 178 7.14 17.98 3.48
N GLN A 179 7.89 17.08 4.13
CA GLN A 179 8.99 16.37 3.49
C GLN A 179 8.52 15.46 2.36
N ILE A 180 7.36 14.79 2.50
CA ILE A 180 6.76 14.00 1.40
C ILE A 180 6.38 14.91 0.22
N GLU A 181 5.86 16.10 0.48
CA GLU A 181 5.59 17.08 -0.59
C GLU A 181 6.88 17.51 -1.30
N GLU A 182 7.95 17.78 -0.57
CA GLU A 182 9.27 18.10 -1.15
C GLU A 182 9.82 16.94 -1.99
N ILE A 183 9.74 15.70 -1.49
CA ILE A 183 10.15 14.50 -2.24
C ILE A 183 9.35 14.38 -3.54
N SER A 184 8.05 14.65 -3.51
CA SER A 184 7.17 14.56 -4.67
C SER A 184 7.49 15.56 -5.79
N LEU A 185 8.25 16.62 -5.49
CA LEU A 185 8.70 17.64 -6.45
C LEU A 185 10.01 17.27 -7.15
N LYS A 186 10.67 16.18 -6.77
CA LYS A 186 11.86 15.69 -7.48
C LYS A 186 11.53 15.31 -8.91
N GLU A 187 12.50 15.46 -9.80
CA GLU A 187 12.36 15.20 -11.23
C GLU A 187 11.77 13.81 -11.53
N GLU A 188 12.17 12.80 -10.78
CA GLU A 188 11.72 11.41 -10.95
C GLU A 188 10.23 11.21 -10.68
N TYR A 189 9.60 12.09 -9.88
CA TYR A 189 8.23 11.87 -9.39
C TYR A 189 7.23 12.94 -9.82
N VAL A 190 7.67 14.17 -10.02
CA VAL A 190 6.81 15.36 -10.12
C VAL A 190 5.72 15.22 -11.17
N GLU A 191 6.08 14.77 -12.36
CA GLU A 191 5.13 14.64 -13.47
C GLU A 191 4.04 13.61 -13.15
N LYS A 192 4.44 12.39 -12.77
CA LYS A 192 3.51 11.29 -12.48
C LYS A 192 2.66 11.56 -11.22
N VAL A 193 3.21 12.23 -10.21
CA VAL A 193 2.44 12.68 -9.05
C VAL A 193 1.35 13.68 -9.47
N GLN A 194 1.68 14.67 -10.30
CA GLN A 194 0.72 15.65 -10.80
C GLN A 194 -0.37 14.99 -11.64
N GLN A 195 -0.01 14.08 -12.52
CA GLN A 195 -0.97 13.32 -13.34
C GLN A 195 -1.94 12.50 -12.48
N LEU A 196 -1.45 11.77 -11.48
CA LEU A 196 -2.29 10.99 -10.57
C LEU A 196 -3.21 11.87 -9.70
N GLN A 197 -2.76 13.06 -9.36
CA GLN A 197 -3.57 14.03 -8.60
C GLN A 197 -4.77 14.58 -9.37
N CYS A 198 -4.86 14.34 -10.69
CA CYS A 198 -6.06 14.63 -11.48
C CYS A 198 -7.26 13.72 -11.11
N LEU A 199 -7.00 12.62 -10.42
CA LEU A 199 -8.04 11.72 -9.92
C LEU A 199 -8.57 12.17 -8.55
N ILE A 200 -9.88 12.09 -8.35
CA ILE A 200 -10.51 12.43 -7.06
C ILE A 200 -10.00 11.48 -5.97
N GLY A 201 -9.67 12.05 -4.81
CA GLY A 201 -9.21 11.29 -3.64
C GLY A 201 -7.73 10.95 -3.63
N ILE A 202 -7.01 11.17 -4.74
CA ILE A 202 -5.56 10.99 -4.79
C ILE A 202 -4.88 12.34 -4.58
N LYS A 203 -4.12 12.46 -3.48
CA LYS A 203 -3.25 13.60 -3.16
C LYS A 203 -1.79 13.15 -3.14
N THR A 204 -0.86 14.07 -2.84
CA THR A 204 0.59 13.85 -2.89
C THR A 204 1.03 12.54 -2.23
N HIS A 205 0.70 12.34 -0.96
CA HIS A 205 1.04 11.12 -0.22
C HIS A 205 0.56 9.84 -0.93
N THR A 206 -0.71 9.81 -1.37
CA THR A 206 -1.27 8.63 -2.05
C THR A 206 -0.64 8.42 -3.42
N ALA A 207 -0.42 9.50 -4.20
CA ALA A 207 0.20 9.43 -5.52
C ALA A 207 1.63 8.88 -5.42
N LEU A 208 2.46 9.47 -4.54
CA LEU A 208 3.83 9.04 -4.34
C LEU A 208 3.91 7.60 -3.81
N SER A 209 3.02 7.22 -2.87
CA SER A 209 2.93 5.84 -2.38
C SER A 209 2.62 4.84 -3.51
N LEU A 210 1.68 5.18 -4.40
CA LEU A 210 1.33 4.34 -5.56
C LEU A 210 2.54 4.13 -6.47
N ILE A 211 3.33 5.18 -6.70
CA ILE A 211 4.53 5.14 -7.56
C ILE A 211 5.58 4.23 -6.93
N VAL A 212 6.07 4.55 -5.73
CA VAL A 212 7.23 3.87 -5.14
C VAL A 212 6.94 2.45 -4.63
N GLU A 213 5.70 2.16 -4.23
CA GLU A 213 5.30 0.81 -3.81
C GLU A 213 5.06 -0.13 -5.01
N THR A 214 4.72 0.43 -6.16
CA THR A 214 4.51 -0.35 -7.39
C THR A 214 5.80 -0.44 -8.20
N SER A 215 6.57 0.65 -8.24
CA SER A 215 7.79 0.89 -9.01
C SER A 215 7.55 0.76 -10.52
N ASP A 216 7.54 -0.45 -11.09
CA ASP A 216 7.27 -0.67 -12.52
C ASP A 216 5.81 -1.09 -12.77
N PHE A 217 5.02 -0.21 -13.39
CA PHE A 217 3.64 -0.48 -13.79
C PHE A 217 3.54 -1.28 -15.09
N ASN A 218 4.58 -1.26 -15.95
CA ASN A 218 4.57 -1.96 -17.24
C ASN A 218 4.64 -3.49 -17.09
N ARG A 219 5.02 -4.00 -15.92
CA ARG A 219 4.93 -5.43 -15.60
C ARG A 219 3.49 -5.97 -15.61
N PHE A 220 2.50 -5.09 -15.57
CA PHE A 220 1.08 -5.45 -15.66
C PHE A 220 0.57 -5.16 -17.06
N LYS A 221 0.19 -6.19 -17.81
CA LYS A 221 -0.31 -6.05 -19.20
C LYS A 221 -1.63 -5.27 -19.30
N LYS A 222 -2.43 -5.22 -18.23
CA LYS A 222 -3.75 -4.55 -18.18
C LYS A 222 -4.05 -4.06 -16.77
N GLY A 223 -4.85 -3.01 -16.64
CA GLY A 223 -5.24 -2.43 -15.33
C GLY A 223 -5.94 -3.41 -14.38
N ASN A 224 -6.68 -4.41 -14.92
CA ASN A 224 -7.28 -5.44 -14.07
C ASN A 224 -6.23 -6.37 -13.42
N MET A 225 -5.07 -6.59 -14.06
CA MET A 225 -3.95 -7.32 -13.44
C MET A 225 -3.33 -6.52 -12.29
N TYR A 226 -3.21 -5.20 -12.45
CA TYR A 226 -2.78 -4.33 -11.35
C TYR A 226 -3.78 -4.35 -10.19
N SER A 227 -5.09 -4.30 -10.45
CA SER A 227 -6.09 -4.41 -9.40
C SER A 227 -6.10 -5.79 -8.72
N ALA A 228 -5.73 -6.85 -9.45
CA ALA A 228 -5.53 -8.21 -8.89
C ALA A 228 -4.30 -8.28 -7.98
N TYR A 229 -3.18 -7.69 -8.41
CA TYR A 229 -1.97 -7.54 -7.59
C TYR A 229 -2.23 -6.82 -6.27
N LEU A 230 -3.15 -5.86 -6.26
CA LEU A 230 -3.58 -5.16 -5.04
C LEU A 230 -4.61 -5.95 -4.21
N GLY A 231 -5.05 -7.11 -4.66
CA GLY A 231 -6.05 -7.94 -4.00
C GLY A 231 -7.43 -7.31 -3.90
N LEU A 232 -7.78 -6.44 -4.86
CA LEU A 232 -9.08 -5.77 -4.95
C LEU A 232 -10.10 -6.53 -5.82
N ILE A 233 -9.69 -7.64 -6.45
CA ILE A 233 -10.60 -8.49 -7.21
C ILE A 233 -11.40 -9.41 -6.27
N PRO A 234 -12.64 -9.76 -6.63
CA PRO A 234 -13.40 -10.78 -5.91
C PRO A 234 -12.67 -12.13 -5.94
N GLY A 235 -12.67 -12.83 -4.82
CA GLY A 235 -12.37 -14.25 -4.79
C GLY A 235 -13.55 -15.04 -5.37
N ASP A 236 -13.25 -16.17 -5.98
CA ASP A 236 -14.23 -17.10 -6.52
C ASP A 236 -13.93 -18.50 -5.94
N ASP A 237 -14.95 -19.13 -5.39
CA ASP A 237 -14.90 -20.49 -4.87
C ASP A 237 -16.07 -21.26 -5.45
N SER A 238 -16.11 -21.33 -6.77
CA SER A 238 -17.18 -21.95 -7.53
C SER A 238 -16.79 -23.37 -7.93
N SER A 239 -17.63 -24.34 -7.59
CA SER A 239 -17.46 -25.74 -7.99
C SER A 239 -18.80 -26.39 -8.31
N GLY A 240 -18.84 -27.26 -9.31
CA GLY A 240 -19.99 -28.11 -9.59
C GLY A 240 -21.30 -27.36 -9.90
N GLY A 241 -21.21 -26.17 -10.55
CA GLY A 241 -22.40 -25.37 -10.91
C GLY A 241 -22.89 -24.42 -9.81
N HIS A 242 -22.29 -24.46 -8.62
CA HIS A 242 -22.55 -23.49 -7.55
C HIS A 242 -21.57 -22.32 -7.62
N GLU A 243 -22.06 -21.12 -7.96
CA GLU A 243 -21.28 -19.86 -7.90
C GLU A 243 -21.26 -19.33 -6.46
N ASN A 244 -20.11 -19.42 -5.78
CA ASN A 244 -19.89 -18.81 -4.48
C ASN A 244 -18.93 -17.60 -4.62
N LYS A 245 -19.50 -16.42 -4.75
CA LYS A 245 -18.72 -15.16 -4.85
C LYS A 245 -18.27 -14.70 -3.47
N LEU A 246 -16.98 -14.82 -3.23
CA LEU A 246 -16.33 -14.38 -2.01
C LEU A 246 -16.13 -12.86 -1.99
N GLY A 247 -15.66 -12.32 -0.86
CA GLY A 247 -15.13 -10.96 -0.80
C GLY A 247 -13.89 -10.78 -1.68
N ILE A 248 -13.21 -9.63 -1.54
CA ILE A 248 -11.94 -9.42 -2.25
C ILE A 248 -10.86 -10.38 -1.74
N THR A 249 -9.92 -10.76 -2.62
CA THR A 249 -8.87 -11.74 -2.31
C THR A 249 -7.94 -11.29 -1.20
N LYS A 250 -7.75 -9.98 -1.01
CA LYS A 250 -6.80 -9.36 -0.07
C LYS A 250 -5.34 -9.79 -0.26
N ALA A 251 -5.02 -10.43 -1.36
CA ALA A 251 -3.65 -10.78 -1.74
C ALA A 251 -2.82 -9.52 -2.06
N GLY A 252 -1.49 -9.65 -2.04
CA GLY A 252 -0.56 -8.60 -2.44
C GLY A 252 -0.52 -7.39 -1.49
N ASN A 253 -0.25 -6.21 -2.04
CA ASN A 253 0.09 -5.02 -1.26
C ASN A 253 -1.10 -4.45 -0.47
N SER A 254 -1.10 -4.68 0.85
CA SER A 254 -2.15 -4.22 1.76
C SER A 254 -2.12 -2.70 1.97
N HIS A 255 -0.94 -2.09 1.93
CA HIS A 255 -0.77 -0.64 2.09
C HIS A 255 -1.45 0.11 0.95
N LEU A 256 -1.11 -0.21 -0.30
CA LEU A 256 -1.75 0.41 -1.47
C LEU A 256 -3.26 0.11 -1.55
N ARG A 257 -3.67 -1.10 -1.20
CA ARG A 257 -5.10 -1.45 -1.13
C ARG A 257 -5.86 -0.53 -0.16
N ARG A 258 -5.30 -0.27 1.04
CA ARG A 258 -5.86 0.66 2.03
C ARG A 258 -5.97 2.06 1.45
N LEU A 259 -4.89 2.60 0.88
CA LEU A 259 -4.87 3.95 0.31
C LEU A 259 -5.89 4.13 -0.81
N LEU A 260 -6.03 3.16 -1.71
CA LEU A 260 -7.03 3.24 -2.78
C LEU A 260 -8.47 3.14 -2.28
N VAL A 261 -8.73 2.34 -1.23
CA VAL A 261 -10.05 2.29 -0.59
C VAL A 261 -10.35 3.60 0.14
N GLU A 262 -9.36 4.24 0.74
CA GLU A 262 -9.50 5.59 1.34
C GLU A 262 -9.74 6.63 0.24
N ALA A 263 -8.96 6.64 -0.83
CA ALA A 263 -9.15 7.55 -1.98
C ALA A 263 -10.54 7.39 -2.61
N ALA A 264 -11.05 6.15 -2.72
CA ALA A 264 -12.38 5.87 -3.24
C ALA A 264 -13.51 6.56 -2.46
N GLN A 265 -13.28 6.97 -1.20
CA GLN A 265 -14.23 7.75 -0.43
C GLN A 265 -14.54 9.13 -1.06
N GLY A 266 -13.61 9.69 -1.81
CA GLY A 266 -13.83 10.94 -2.55
C GLY A 266 -14.95 10.86 -3.60
N TYR A 267 -15.27 9.66 -4.07
CA TYR A 267 -16.32 9.40 -5.05
C TYR A 267 -17.70 9.17 -4.42
N THR A 268 -17.78 9.00 -3.10
CA THR A 268 -19.06 8.77 -2.40
C THR A 268 -19.84 10.06 -2.14
N ARG A 269 -19.25 11.20 -2.43
CA ARG A 269 -19.83 12.54 -2.20
C ARG A 269 -19.73 13.40 -3.45
N GLY A 270 -20.61 14.39 -3.55
CA GLY A 270 -20.64 15.37 -4.64
C GLY A 270 -21.40 14.87 -5.87
N ARG A 271 -21.70 15.78 -6.79
CA ARG A 271 -22.44 15.50 -8.02
C ARG A 271 -21.51 14.91 -9.11
N VAL A 272 -22.08 14.10 -9.98
CA VAL A 272 -21.38 13.63 -11.21
C VAL A 272 -21.00 14.86 -12.05
N GLY A 273 -19.76 14.87 -12.57
CA GLY A 273 -19.22 16.00 -13.33
C GLY A 273 -18.76 17.21 -12.51
N PHE A 274 -19.07 17.27 -11.20
CA PHE A 274 -18.63 18.39 -10.37
C PHE A 274 -17.13 18.27 -10.01
N LYS A 275 -16.39 19.35 -10.28
CA LYS A 275 -14.99 19.54 -9.89
C LYS A 275 -14.88 20.61 -8.81
N SER A 276 -14.22 20.28 -7.70
CA SER A 276 -13.86 21.26 -6.67
C SER A 276 -12.80 22.23 -7.19
N LYS A 277 -12.66 23.40 -6.54
CA LYS A 277 -11.57 24.35 -6.85
C LYS A 277 -10.18 23.69 -6.72
N ASP A 278 -9.97 22.90 -5.66
CA ASP A 278 -8.74 22.15 -5.41
C ASP A 278 -8.44 21.15 -6.57
N LEU A 279 -9.43 20.42 -7.07
CA LEU A 279 -9.23 19.51 -8.21
C LEU A 279 -8.88 20.27 -9.48
N LYS A 280 -9.57 21.39 -9.77
CA LYS A 280 -9.27 22.22 -10.94
C LYS A 280 -7.83 22.73 -10.92
N SER A 281 -7.39 23.29 -9.78
CA SER A 281 -6.02 23.80 -9.62
C SER A 281 -4.96 22.72 -9.82
N ARG A 282 -5.23 21.48 -9.36
CA ARG A 282 -4.31 20.37 -9.60
C ARG A 282 -4.25 19.95 -11.08
N GLN A 283 -5.38 20.01 -11.79
CA GLN A 283 -5.49 19.68 -13.21
C GLN A 283 -4.85 20.74 -14.13
N GLU A 284 -4.74 21.99 -13.71
CA GLU A 284 -4.09 23.07 -14.49
C GLU A 284 -2.62 22.80 -14.82
N LYS A 285 -1.97 21.90 -14.08
CA LYS A 285 -0.56 21.53 -14.26
C LYS A 285 -0.34 20.37 -15.22
N CYS A 286 -1.39 19.78 -15.76
CA CYS A 286 -1.33 18.57 -16.57
C CYS A 286 -1.81 18.80 -17.99
N SER A 287 -1.42 17.92 -18.93
CA SER A 287 -1.87 17.99 -20.32
C SER A 287 -3.38 17.78 -20.44
N SER A 288 -3.95 18.28 -21.53
CA SER A 288 -5.40 18.15 -21.82
C SER A 288 -5.86 16.70 -21.91
N GLU A 289 -5.00 15.81 -22.42
CA GLU A 289 -5.29 14.37 -22.58
C GLU A 289 -5.43 13.69 -21.21
N VAL A 290 -4.46 13.94 -20.31
CA VAL A 290 -4.49 13.40 -18.93
C VAL A 290 -5.70 13.93 -18.17
N VAL A 291 -6.01 15.24 -18.30
CA VAL A 291 -7.18 15.84 -17.67
C VAL A 291 -8.47 15.22 -18.20
N ALA A 292 -8.61 15.06 -19.51
CA ALA A 292 -9.78 14.45 -20.13
C ALA A 292 -9.95 12.98 -19.69
N TYR A 293 -8.86 12.22 -19.62
CA TYR A 293 -8.88 10.84 -19.11
C TYR A 293 -9.33 10.80 -17.63
N ALA A 294 -8.73 11.63 -16.78
CA ALA A 294 -9.08 11.71 -15.36
C ALA A 294 -10.54 12.14 -15.16
N ASP A 295 -11.06 13.06 -15.96
CA ASP A 295 -12.45 13.49 -15.89
C ASP A 295 -13.43 12.37 -16.25
N ARG A 296 -13.16 11.63 -17.33
CA ARG A 296 -13.95 10.44 -17.69
C ARG A 296 -13.94 9.41 -16.56
N ALA A 297 -12.76 9.17 -15.97
CA ALA A 297 -12.61 8.29 -14.81
C ALA A 297 -13.44 8.78 -13.61
N ASN A 298 -13.31 10.05 -13.25
CA ASN A 298 -13.99 10.66 -12.12
C ASN A 298 -15.53 10.60 -12.27
N GLU A 299 -16.06 10.87 -13.46
CA GLU A 299 -17.48 10.74 -13.72
C GLU A 299 -17.96 9.29 -13.67
N ARG A 300 -17.26 8.39 -14.34
CA ARG A 300 -17.59 6.97 -14.39
C ARG A 300 -17.63 6.35 -12.99
N LEU A 301 -16.62 6.64 -12.16
CA LEU A 301 -16.53 6.11 -10.81
C LEU A 301 -17.67 6.64 -9.91
N ARG A 302 -18.01 7.92 -10.00
CA ARG A 302 -19.17 8.47 -9.28
C ARG A 302 -20.49 7.88 -9.75
N ARG A 303 -20.72 7.81 -11.08
CA ARG A 303 -21.93 7.18 -11.64
C ARG A 303 -22.07 5.72 -11.19
N LYS A 304 -20.95 4.99 -11.17
CA LYS A 304 -20.92 3.59 -10.70
C LYS A 304 -21.28 3.50 -9.22
N TYR A 305 -20.70 4.36 -8.37
CA TYR A 305 -21.02 4.39 -6.93
C TYR A 305 -22.51 4.60 -6.71
N TYR A 306 -23.10 5.64 -7.28
CA TYR A 306 -24.53 5.92 -7.12
C TYR A 306 -25.42 4.80 -7.66
N ARG A 307 -25.08 4.23 -8.81
CA ARG A 307 -25.84 3.08 -9.36
C ARG A 307 -25.78 1.86 -8.43
N MET A 308 -24.66 1.61 -7.79
CA MET A 308 -24.52 0.50 -6.85
C MET A 308 -25.32 0.75 -5.57
N THR A 309 -25.30 1.96 -5.02
CA THR A 309 -26.05 2.31 -3.82
C THR A 309 -27.56 2.31 -4.07
N LEU A 310 -28.01 2.81 -5.20
CA LEU A 310 -29.43 2.73 -5.63
C LEU A 310 -29.92 1.28 -5.77
N ARG A 311 -29.02 0.34 -6.11
CA ARG A 311 -29.31 -1.11 -6.15
C ARG A 311 -29.16 -1.79 -4.78
N GLY A 312 -29.09 -1.04 -3.69
CA GLY A 312 -29.01 -1.58 -2.32
C GLY A 312 -27.66 -2.19 -1.92
N LYS A 313 -26.60 -1.97 -2.70
CA LYS A 313 -25.26 -2.47 -2.30
C LYS A 313 -24.75 -1.73 -1.06
N ARG A 314 -24.21 -2.49 -0.08
CA ARG A 314 -23.63 -1.93 1.13
C ARG A 314 -22.50 -0.94 0.81
N TYR A 315 -22.41 0.14 1.59
CA TYR A 315 -21.44 1.21 1.42
C TYR A 315 -19.99 0.71 1.18
N ASN A 316 -19.48 -0.16 2.03
CA ASN A 316 -18.11 -0.66 1.90
C ASN A 316 -17.91 -1.54 0.65
N VAL A 317 -18.93 -2.28 0.22
CA VAL A 317 -18.87 -3.07 -1.02
C VAL A 317 -18.79 -2.14 -2.24
N ALA A 318 -19.65 -1.11 -2.27
CA ALA A 318 -19.62 -0.12 -3.35
C ALA A 318 -18.27 0.63 -3.38
N LYS A 319 -17.78 1.10 -2.21
CA LYS A 319 -16.49 1.79 -2.10
C LYS A 319 -15.31 0.93 -2.57
N THR A 320 -15.27 -0.35 -2.20
CA THR A 320 -14.22 -1.28 -2.64
C THR A 320 -14.29 -1.54 -4.15
N ALA A 321 -15.49 -1.62 -4.73
CA ALA A 321 -15.65 -1.74 -6.18
C ALA A 321 -15.18 -0.50 -6.95
N ILE A 322 -15.31 0.70 -6.34
CA ILE A 322 -14.73 1.93 -6.86
C ILE A 322 -13.20 1.89 -6.76
N ALA A 323 -12.65 1.50 -5.61
CA ALA A 323 -11.20 1.37 -5.43
C ALA A 323 -10.55 0.43 -6.45
N ARG A 324 -11.20 -0.70 -6.76
CA ARG A 324 -10.76 -1.63 -7.81
C ARG A 324 -10.65 -0.97 -9.18
N GLU A 325 -11.66 -0.21 -9.57
CA GLU A 325 -11.68 0.45 -10.88
C GLU A 325 -10.75 1.67 -10.90
N LEU A 326 -10.64 2.39 -9.78
CA LEU A 326 -9.65 3.47 -9.60
C LEU A 326 -8.22 2.96 -9.81
N ALA A 327 -7.89 1.75 -9.33
CA ALA A 327 -6.59 1.13 -9.59
C ALA A 327 -6.34 0.93 -11.10
N CYS A 328 -7.37 0.58 -11.88
CA CYS A 328 -7.22 0.47 -13.33
C CYS A 328 -6.92 1.82 -13.98
N PHE A 329 -7.57 2.90 -13.53
CA PHE A 329 -7.31 4.25 -14.03
C PHE A 329 -5.92 4.77 -13.63
N VAL A 330 -5.46 4.46 -12.41
CA VAL A 330 -4.08 4.72 -11.97
C VAL A 330 -3.09 4.01 -12.89
N TRP A 331 -3.31 2.73 -13.18
CA TRP A 331 -2.46 1.98 -14.12
C TRP A 331 -2.44 2.64 -15.51
N GLY A 332 -3.60 3.07 -16.03
CA GLY A 332 -3.67 3.75 -17.31
C GLY A 332 -2.84 5.03 -17.38
N ILE A 333 -2.89 5.87 -16.37
CA ILE A 333 -2.04 7.07 -16.27
C ILE A 333 -0.55 6.71 -16.20
N MET A 334 -0.20 5.72 -15.38
CA MET A 334 1.20 5.36 -15.15
C MET A 334 1.88 4.67 -16.34
N THR A 335 1.10 4.11 -17.26
CA THR A 335 1.59 3.39 -18.45
C THR A 335 1.23 4.10 -19.77
N ASP A 336 0.75 5.34 -19.67
CA ASP A 336 0.32 6.18 -20.80
C ASP A 336 -0.77 5.53 -21.69
N HIS A 337 -1.56 4.58 -21.13
CA HIS A 337 -2.73 4.00 -21.78
C HIS A 337 -3.98 4.84 -21.51
N ILE A 338 -3.92 6.12 -21.84
CA ILE A 338 -4.97 7.10 -21.59
C ILE A 338 -6.03 7.17 -22.71
N ASP A 339 -5.71 6.64 -23.90
CA ASP A 339 -6.62 6.65 -25.05
C ASP A 339 -7.64 5.50 -25.06
N LEU A 340 -7.40 4.45 -24.28
CA LEU A 340 -8.13 3.19 -24.31
C LEU A 340 -9.41 3.14 -23.45
N CYS A 341 -9.92 4.26 -22.97
CA CYS A 341 -11.20 4.32 -22.27
C CYS A 341 -12.31 4.85 -23.19
N SER A 342 -12.61 4.11 -24.26
CA SER A 342 -13.88 4.23 -24.98
C SER A 342 -14.95 3.33 -24.35
#